data_847fa25ffb6ed6201b401f4a5023d9a3
#
_entry.id   847fa25ffb6ed6201b401f4a5023d9a3
#
_cell.length_a   1.000
_cell.length_b   1.000
_cell.length_c   1.000
_cell.angle_alpha   90.00
_cell.angle_beta   90.00
_cell.angle_gamma   90.00
#
_symmetry.space_group_name_H-M   'P 1'
#
loop_
_entity.id
_entity.type
_entity.pdbx_description
1 polymer ?
#
loop_
_entity_poly.entity_id
_entity_poly.type
_entity_poly.pdbx_seq_one_letter_code
_entity_poly.pdbx_strand_id
1 'polypeptide(L)'
;MEGEADTTQEEIQAAYEERVASSKAAYENDVSAFETALANNQEVWYRPDGYRAVLQIMLSAQGDDDAQKLASVKETTDAIYDRLEKGESFESLIAAYGEDSAFDDASFYETGYQVNPQSVLWEDAFVQAAFGDGMKNPGDYSQPVVFGDNVHILYYLRDIPGGAMELTDALAAALGQELYAQRTEEKMEARLATLKEEAEIVYEK
;
A
#
# COMPACT_ATOMS: atom_id res chain seq x y z
N MET A 1 38.31 -3.26 -20.41
CA MET A 1 37.94 -2.87 -19.06
C MET A 1 36.41 -2.99 -18.90
N GLU A 2 35.92 -4.21 -19.18
CA GLU A 2 34.49 -4.57 -19.11
C GLU A 2 34.37 -5.72 -18.12
N GLY A 3 34.36 -5.50 -16.86
CA GLY A 3 34.24 -6.60 -15.89
C GLY A 3 34.19 -6.23 -14.44
N GLU A 4 34.33 -4.95 -14.10
CA GLU A 4 34.35 -4.49 -12.69
C GLU A 4 33.17 -3.63 -12.26
N ALA A 5 32.16 -3.49 -13.09
CA ALA A 5 31.02 -2.61 -12.81
C ALA A 5 29.72 -3.36 -12.51
N ASP A 6 29.64 -4.65 -12.81
CA ASP A 6 28.42 -5.42 -12.56
C ASP A 6 28.18 -5.58 -11.05
N THR A 7 26.96 -5.27 -10.62
CA THR A 7 26.51 -5.45 -9.24
C THR A 7 26.27 -6.93 -8.98
N THR A 8 26.85 -7.47 -7.92
CA THR A 8 26.68 -8.88 -7.55
C THR A 8 25.35 -9.09 -6.80
N GLN A 9 24.86 -10.33 -6.81
CA GLN A 9 23.66 -10.70 -6.03
C GLN A 9 23.87 -10.48 -4.52
N GLU A 10 25.08 -10.68 -4.02
CA GLU A 10 25.42 -10.43 -2.62
C GLU A 10 25.33 -8.95 -2.26
N GLU A 11 25.76 -8.05 -3.16
CA GLU A 11 25.64 -6.60 -2.96
C GLU A 11 24.18 -6.15 -3.00
N ILE A 12 23.38 -6.69 -3.91
CA ILE A 12 21.93 -6.42 -3.97
C ILE A 12 21.23 -6.88 -2.69
N GLN A 13 21.56 -8.08 -2.22
CA GLN A 13 21.00 -8.63 -1.00
C GLN A 13 21.38 -7.79 0.23
N ALA A 14 22.64 -7.38 0.34
CA ALA A 14 23.11 -6.52 1.44
C ALA A 14 22.43 -5.16 1.45
N ALA A 15 22.28 -4.53 0.28
CA ALA A 15 21.58 -3.26 0.16
C ALA A 15 20.08 -3.39 0.50
N TYR A 16 19.43 -4.47 0.08
CA TYR A 16 18.05 -4.76 0.47
C TYR A 16 17.92 -4.90 2.01
N GLU A 17 18.79 -5.67 2.65
CA GLU A 17 18.77 -5.87 4.10
C GLU A 17 18.97 -4.57 4.87
N GLU A 18 19.85 -3.69 4.40
CA GLU A 18 20.06 -2.36 4.97
C GLU A 18 18.80 -1.49 4.85
N ARG A 19 18.15 -1.48 3.68
CA ARG A 19 16.91 -0.73 3.45
C ARG A 19 15.76 -1.28 4.29
N VAL A 20 15.63 -2.59 4.40
CA VAL A 20 14.66 -3.23 5.30
C VAL A 20 14.92 -2.83 6.75
N ALA A 21 16.17 -2.85 7.22
CA ALA A 21 16.50 -2.46 8.58
C ALA A 21 16.18 -0.99 8.86
N SER A 22 16.51 -0.08 7.94
CA SER A 22 16.19 1.34 8.04
C SER A 22 14.68 1.58 8.04
N SER A 23 13.96 0.95 7.11
CA SER A 23 12.51 1.06 6.99
C SER A 23 11.81 0.47 8.21
N LYS A 24 12.29 -0.66 8.74
CA LYS A 24 11.81 -1.24 9.98
C LYS A 24 11.95 -0.28 11.16
N ALA A 25 13.13 0.30 11.33
CA ALA A 25 13.38 1.26 12.41
C ALA A 25 12.46 2.50 12.34
N ALA A 26 12.09 2.92 11.12
CA ALA A 26 11.20 4.05 10.90
C ALA A 26 9.71 3.70 11.11
N TYR A 27 9.27 2.49 10.74
CA TYR A 27 7.84 2.22 10.55
C TYR A 27 7.27 1.07 11.40
N GLU A 28 8.08 0.18 11.99
CA GLU A 28 7.57 -1.01 12.70
C GLU A 28 6.45 -0.70 13.72
N ASN A 29 6.56 0.45 14.40
CA ASN A 29 5.60 0.89 15.41
C ASN A 29 4.93 2.23 15.07
N ASP A 30 5.03 2.69 13.83
CA ASP A 30 4.49 3.98 13.39
C ASP A 30 3.77 3.83 12.03
N VAL A 31 2.49 3.44 12.12
CA VAL A 31 1.62 3.30 10.96
C VAL A 31 1.44 4.64 10.24
N SER A 32 1.35 5.75 10.98
CA SER A 32 1.18 7.08 10.39
C SER A 32 2.38 7.48 9.55
N ALA A 33 3.60 7.25 10.04
CA ALA A 33 4.81 7.51 9.28
C ALA A 33 4.89 6.64 8.02
N PHE A 34 4.55 5.34 8.13
CA PHE A 34 4.50 4.41 7.00
C PHE A 34 3.50 4.86 5.92
N GLU A 35 2.27 5.18 6.30
CA GLU A 35 1.23 5.63 5.37
C GLU A 35 1.55 7.00 4.75
N THR A 36 2.16 7.90 5.52
CA THR A 36 2.65 9.18 5.00
C THR A 36 3.74 8.97 3.95
N ALA A 37 4.66 8.03 4.17
CA ALA A 37 5.69 7.68 3.20
C ALA A 37 5.06 7.13 1.90
N LEU A 38 4.07 6.23 2.00
CA LEU A 38 3.33 5.72 0.84
C LEU A 38 2.61 6.83 0.08
N ALA A 39 1.91 7.72 0.78
CA ALA A 39 1.19 8.84 0.17
C ALA A 39 2.13 9.83 -0.57
N ASN A 40 3.37 9.94 -0.13
CA ASN A 40 4.42 10.74 -0.75
C ASN A 40 5.23 9.97 -1.82
N ASN A 41 4.82 8.76 -2.20
CA ASN A 41 5.54 7.86 -3.11
C ASN A 41 7.00 7.59 -2.69
N GLN A 42 7.26 7.57 -1.39
CA GLN A 42 8.57 7.18 -0.87
C GLN A 42 8.70 5.66 -0.91
N GLU A 43 9.91 5.19 -1.13
CA GLU A 43 10.18 3.75 -1.07
C GLU A 43 10.06 3.25 0.37
N VAL A 44 9.31 2.19 0.55
CA VAL A 44 9.14 1.50 1.82
C VAL A 44 9.53 0.04 1.66
N TRP A 45 10.30 -0.48 2.62
CA TRP A 45 10.87 -1.84 2.57
C TRP A 45 10.39 -2.71 3.74
N TYR A 46 9.60 -2.14 4.62
CA TYR A 46 9.03 -2.82 5.78
C TYR A 46 7.62 -2.29 6.04
N ARG A 47 6.67 -3.20 6.24
CA ARG A 47 5.27 -2.88 6.58
C ARG A 47 5.05 -3.11 8.08
N PRO A 48 4.42 -2.18 8.81
CA PRO A 48 3.92 -2.43 10.17
C PRO A 48 2.94 -3.59 10.23
N ASP A 49 2.82 -4.23 11.39
CA ASP A 49 1.80 -5.25 11.64
C ASP A 49 0.38 -4.66 11.72
N GLY A 50 -0.62 -5.53 11.61
CA GLY A 50 -2.01 -5.19 11.87
C GLY A 50 -2.81 -4.73 10.65
N TYR A 51 -2.26 -4.80 9.45
CA TYR A 51 -3.01 -4.53 8.23
C TYR A 51 -3.93 -5.68 7.86
N ARG A 52 -5.10 -5.33 7.33
CA ARG A 52 -5.98 -6.25 6.61
C ARG A 52 -6.39 -5.70 5.26
N ALA A 53 -6.72 -6.61 4.36
CA ALA A 53 -7.37 -6.29 3.11
C ALA A 53 -8.88 -6.37 3.28
N VAL A 54 -9.60 -5.37 2.76
CA VAL A 54 -11.06 -5.37 2.71
C VAL A 54 -11.53 -5.09 1.29
N LEU A 55 -12.63 -5.74 0.89
CA LEU A 55 -13.40 -5.33 -0.28
C LEU A 55 -14.55 -4.45 0.20
N GLN A 56 -15.18 -3.71 -0.71
CA GLN A 56 -16.34 -2.89 -0.38
C GLN A 56 -17.42 -2.92 -1.45
N ILE A 57 -18.67 -2.77 -1.01
CA ILE A 57 -19.76 -2.30 -1.85
C ILE A 57 -19.99 -0.84 -1.47
N MET A 58 -19.71 0.07 -2.39
CA MET A 58 -19.98 1.49 -2.23
C MET A 58 -21.26 1.84 -2.95
N LEU A 59 -22.15 2.57 -2.28
CA LEU A 59 -23.43 3.03 -2.80
C LEU A 59 -23.52 4.54 -2.66
N SER A 60 -23.82 5.24 -3.74
CA SER A 60 -24.11 6.68 -3.68
C SER A 60 -25.37 6.92 -2.86
N ALA A 61 -25.25 7.74 -1.84
CA ALA A 61 -26.32 8.03 -0.89
C ALA A 61 -26.79 9.48 -1.00
N GLN A 62 -28.02 9.74 -0.57
CA GLN A 62 -28.61 11.08 -0.58
C GLN A 62 -29.05 11.46 0.83
N GLY A 63 -28.77 12.70 1.24
CA GLY A 63 -29.13 13.25 2.53
C GLY A 63 -28.09 14.17 3.09
N ASP A 64 -28.50 15.00 4.05
CA ASP A 64 -27.65 16.00 4.70
C ASP A 64 -26.93 15.42 5.94
N ASP A 65 -27.38 14.26 6.43
CA ASP A 65 -26.82 13.56 7.58
C ASP A 65 -26.74 12.05 7.33
N ASP A 66 -26.01 11.34 8.19
CA ASP A 66 -25.76 9.90 8.07
C ASP A 66 -27.07 9.08 8.11
N ALA A 67 -28.05 9.49 8.94
CA ALA A 67 -29.32 8.78 9.05
C ALA A 67 -30.11 8.87 7.74
N GLN A 68 -30.11 10.03 7.08
CA GLN A 68 -30.75 10.24 5.79
C GLN A 68 -30.01 9.47 4.68
N LYS A 69 -28.66 9.51 4.68
CA LYS A 69 -27.84 8.75 3.75
C LYS A 69 -28.12 7.25 3.85
N LEU A 70 -28.10 6.69 5.05
CA LEU A 70 -28.44 5.28 5.29
C LEU A 70 -29.88 4.95 4.86
N ALA A 71 -30.84 5.83 5.15
CA ALA A 71 -32.22 5.63 4.76
C ALA A 71 -32.41 5.63 3.24
N SER A 72 -31.62 6.45 2.52
CA SER A 72 -31.72 6.59 1.05
C SER A 72 -31.34 5.30 0.29
N VAL A 73 -30.45 4.48 0.88
CA VAL A 73 -29.98 3.22 0.27
C VAL A 73 -30.49 1.98 1.02
N LYS A 74 -31.39 2.14 1.98
CA LYS A 74 -31.85 1.05 2.86
C LYS A 74 -32.40 -0.16 2.07
N GLU A 75 -33.22 0.06 1.08
CA GLU A 75 -33.80 -1.03 0.28
C GLU A 75 -32.71 -1.81 -0.44
N THR A 76 -31.71 -1.12 -0.96
CA THR A 76 -30.56 -1.75 -1.63
C THR A 76 -29.68 -2.52 -0.65
N THR A 77 -29.39 -1.95 0.51
CA THR A 77 -28.60 -2.63 1.54
C THR A 77 -29.30 -3.86 2.09
N ASP A 78 -30.62 -3.78 2.35
CA ASP A 78 -31.43 -4.93 2.76
C ASP A 78 -31.37 -6.04 1.71
N ALA A 79 -31.49 -5.72 0.41
CA ALA A 79 -31.39 -6.69 -0.67
C ALA A 79 -29.98 -7.34 -0.76
N ILE A 80 -28.93 -6.57 -0.50
CA ILE A 80 -27.54 -7.10 -0.44
C ILE A 80 -27.41 -8.12 0.69
N TYR A 81 -27.85 -7.78 1.91
CA TYR A 81 -27.77 -8.72 3.04
C TYR A 81 -28.62 -9.96 2.85
N ASP A 82 -29.82 -9.84 2.29
CA ASP A 82 -30.66 -10.98 1.92
C ASP A 82 -29.98 -11.95 0.96
N ARG A 83 -29.14 -11.45 0.06
CA ARG A 83 -28.38 -12.25 -0.91
C ARG A 83 -27.15 -12.88 -0.25
N LEU A 84 -26.44 -12.13 0.61
CA LEU A 84 -25.33 -12.67 1.42
C LEU A 84 -25.79 -13.82 2.31
N GLU A 85 -26.95 -13.69 3.00
CA GLU A 85 -27.52 -14.74 3.83
C GLU A 85 -27.88 -15.99 3.02
N LYS A 86 -28.20 -15.84 1.74
CA LYS A 86 -28.47 -16.96 0.80
C LYS A 86 -27.18 -17.57 0.23
N GLY A 87 -26.01 -17.07 0.64
CA GLY A 87 -24.70 -17.60 0.25
C GLY A 87 -24.18 -17.10 -1.07
N GLU A 88 -24.68 -15.97 -1.56
CA GLU A 88 -24.09 -15.32 -2.72
C GLU A 88 -22.75 -14.67 -2.37
N SER A 89 -21.78 -14.71 -3.29
CA SER A 89 -20.44 -14.18 -3.02
C SER A 89 -20.45 -12.65 -2.98
N PHE A 90 -19.59 -12.10 -2.13
CA PHE A 90 -19.47 -10.64 -1.99
C PHE A 90 -19.02 -9.98 -3.30
N GLU A 91 -18.13 -10.64 -4.07
CA GLU A 91 -17.67 -10.18 -5.37
C GLU A 91 -18.81 -10.07 -6.38
N SER A 92 -19.75 -11.04 -6.40
CA SER A 92 -20.94 -10.97 -7.26
C SER A 92 -21.81 -9.77 -6.89
N LEU A 93 -21.87 -9.41 -5.61
CA LEU A 93 -22.65 -8.27 -5.13
C LEU A 93 -21.95 -6.93 -5.40
N ILE A 94 -20.61 -6.88 -5.37
CA ILE A 94 -19.84 -5.73 -5.87
C ILE A 94 -20.20 -5.49 -7.34
N ALA A 95 -20.16 -6.54 -8.17
CA ALA A 95 -20.46 -6.43 -9.59
C ALA A 95 -21.92 -6.02 -9.86
N ALA A 96 -22.86 -6.37 -8.99
CA ALA A 96 -24.29 -6.10 -9.16
C ALA A 96 -24.72 -4.72 -8.62
N TYR A 97 -24.09 -4.24 -7.55
CA TYR A 97 -24.52 -3.05 -6.81
C TYR A 97 -23.41 -2.03 -6.57
N GLY A 98 -22.14 -2.43 -6.63
CA GLY A 98 -21.02 -1.55 -6.32
C GLY A 98 -20.84 -0.44 -7.35
N GLU A 99 -20.57 0.76 -6.86
CA GLU A 99 -20.32 1.96 -7.69
C GLU A 99 -18.86 2.40 -7.61
N ASP A 100 -18.01 1.61 -6.99
CA ASP A 100 -16.58 1.89 -6.85
C ASP A 100 -15.79 1.40 -8.07
N SER A 101 -15.25 2.34 -8.85
CA SER A 101 -14.49 2.07 -10.07
C SER A 101 -13.16 1.33 -9.84
N ALA A 102 -12.68 1.23 -8.61
CA ALA A 102 -11.48 0.43 -8.32
C ALA A 102 -11.69 -1.05 -8.70
N PHE A 103 -12.94 -1.55 -8.63
CA PHE A 103 -13.29 -2.91 -8.99
C PHE A 103 -13.50 -3.13 -10.50
N ASP A 104 -13.31 -2.13 -11.34
CA ASP A 104 -13.18 -2.29 -12.81
C ASP A 104 -11.86 -3.04 -13.14
N ASP A 105 -10.86 -2.97 -12.27
CA ASP A 105 -9.65 -3.79 -12.34
C ASP A 105 -9.87 -5.12 -11.59
N ALA A 106 -9.89 -6.23 -12.33
CA ALA A 106 -10.09 -7.55 -11.76
C ALA A 106 -9.04 -7.93 -10.70
N SER A 107 -7.82 -7.41 -10.78
CA SER A 107 -6.76 -7.66 -9.80
C SER A 107 -7.08 -7.04 -8.43
N PHE A 108 -7.96 -6.04 -8.39
CA PHE A 108 -8.35 -5.38 -7.16
C PHE A 108 -9.19 -6.27 -6.23
N TYR A 109 -9.90 -7.25 -6.77
CA TYR A 109 -10.60 -8.26 -5.96
C TYR A 109 -9.65 -9.14 -5.14
N GLU A 110 -8.40 -9.32 -5.61
CA GLU A 110 -7.37 -10.04 -4.88
C GLU A 110 -6.63 -9.17 -3.87
N THR A 111 -6.39 -7.92 -4.21
CA THR A 111 -5.60 -7.00 -3.37
C THR A 111 -6.45 -6.32 -2.31
N GLY A 112 -7.60 -5.79 -2.68
CA GLY A 112 -8.49 -5.01 -1.82
C GLY A 112 -7.88 -3.71 -1.29
N TYR A 113 -8.64 -3.00 -0.50
CA TYR A 113 -8.17 -1.86 0.28
C TYR A 113 -7.42 -2.33 1.51
N GLN A 114 -6.24 -1.75 1.75
CA GLN A 114 -5.42 -2.07 2.91
C GLN A 114 -5.72 -1.09 4.03
N VAL A 115 -6.11 -1.60 5.18
CA VAL A 115 -6.54 -0.82 6.34
C VAL A 115 -5.82 -1.30 7.59
N ASN A 116 -5.40 -0.37 8.44
CA ASN A 116 -4.81 -0.64 9.76
C ASN A 116 -5.67 0.04 10.85
N PRO A 117 -5.79 -0.49 12.07
CA PRO A 117 -6.51 0.17 13.15
C PRO A 117 -6.00 1.58 13.50
N GLN A 118 -4.76 1.89 13.14
CA GLN A 118 -4.12 3.18 13.36
C GLN A 118 -3.95 3.99 12.06
N SER A 119 -4.67 3.60 11.00
CA SER A 119 -4.58 4.24 9.69
C SER A 119 -4.92 5.73 9.77
N VAL A 120 -4.15 6.54 9.04
CA VAL A 120 -4.39 7.97 8.84
C VAL A 120 -4.87 8.29 7.42
N LEU A 121 -4.87 7.31 6.54
CA LEU A 121 -5.38 7.44 5.16
C LEU A 121 -6.89 7.24 5.07
N TRP A 122 -7.51 6.64 6.09
CA TRP A 122 -8.93 6.33 6.15
C TRP A 122 -9.60 7.11 7.27
N GLU A 123 -10.85 7.54 7.05
CA GLU A 123 -11.63 8.13 8.12
C GLU A 123 -11.96 7.12 9.22
N ASP A 124 -12.11 7.59 10.44
CA ASP A 124 -12.36 6.77 11.62
C ASP A 124 -13.56 5.82 11.44
N ALA A 125 -14.63 6.27 10.77
CA ALA A 125 -15.81 5.44 10.51
C ALA A 125 -15.49 4.21 9.65
N PHE A 126 -14.63 4.37 8.62
CA PHE A 126 -14.19 3.27 7.76
C PHE A 126 -13.30 2.30 8.53
N VAL A 127 -12.34 2.82 9.31
CA VAL A 127 -11.45 2.00 10.16
C VAL A 127 -12.27 1.21 11.18
N GLN A 128 -13.22 1.88 11.87
CA GLN A 128 -14.10 1.21 12.84
C GLN A 128 -14.97 0.13 12.18
N ALA A 129 -15.48 0.38 10.98
CA ALA A 129 -16.21 -0.64 10.24
C ALA A 129 -15.34 -1.83 9.86
N ALA A 130 -14.09 -1.57 9.40
CA ALA A 130 -13.15 -2.62 9.01
C ALA A 130 -12.71 -3.52 10.17
N PHE A 131 -12.68 -3.00 11.43
CA PHE A 131 -12.20 -3.71 12.62
C PHE A 131 -13.29 -3.89 13.70
N GLY A 132 -14.54 -3.63 13.37
CA GLY A 132 -15.66 -3.74 14.31
C GLY A 132 -15.96 -5.17 14.76
N ASP A 133 -16.89 -5.28 15.73
CA ASP A 133 -17.23 -6.56 16.37
C ASP A 133 -17.74 -7.64 15.40
N GLY A 134 -18.29 -7.25 14.26
CA GLY A 134 -18.74 -8.14 13.20
C GLY A 134 -17.64 -8.63 12.26
N MET A 135 -16.41 -8.07 12.34
CA MET A 135 -15.31 -8.27 11.39
C MET A 135 -14.14 -9.04 12.03
N LYS A 136 -14.40 -10.27 12.52
CA LYS A 136 -13.40 -11.06 13.28
C LYS A 136 -12.59 -12.02 12.43
N ASN A 137 -13.19 -12.52 11.36
CA ASN A 137 -12.59 -13.55 10.53
C ASN A 137 -12.69 -13.17 9.04
N PRO A 138 -11.73 -13.57 8.20
CA PRO A 138 -11.92 -13.51 6.76
C PRO A 138 -13.27 -14.15 6.36
N GLY A 139 -14.02 -13.44 5.53
CA GLY A 139 -15.39 -13.82 5.17
C GLY A 139 -16.49 -13.04 5.88
N ASP A 140 -16.17 -12.37 6.99
CA ASP A 140 -17.12 -11.50 7.68
C ASP A 140 -17.37 -10.22 6.88
N TYR A 141 -18.54 -9.59 7.08
CA TYR A 141 -18.89 -8.32 6.47
C TYR A 141 -19.49 -7.34 7.50
N SER A 142 -19.25 -6.06 7.29
CA SER A 142 -19.68 -5.01 8.22
C SER A 142 -21.17 -4.70 8.10
N GLN A 143 -21.70 -3.97 9.08
CA GLN A 143 -22.93 -3.19 8.88
C GLN A 143 -22.66 -2.01 7.93
N PRO A 144 -23.72 -1.43 7.31
CA PRO A 144 -23.54 -0.26 6.46
C PRO A 144 -22.97 0.90 7.26
N VAL A 145 -21.95 1.56 6.71
CA VAL A 145 -21.30 2.73 7.32
C VAL A 145 -21.28 3.89 6.33
N VAL A 146 -21.52 5.10 6.82
CA VAL A 146 -21.39 6.32 6.02
C VAL A 146 -19.93 6.74 6.01
N PHE A 147 -19.40 6.98 4.83
CA PHE A 147 -18.09 7.53 4.59
C PHE A 147 -18.16 8.54 3.44
N GLY A 148 -17.84 9.79 3.70
CA GLY A 148 -18.08 10.86 2.75
C GLY A 148 -19.56 10.98 2.37
N ASP A 149 -19.86 10.98 1.07
CA ASP A 149 -21.21 11.06 0.53
C ASP A 149 -21.82 9.69 0.19
N ASN A 150 -21.15 8.60 0.59
CA ASN A 150 -21.53 7.26 0.22
C ASN A 150 -21.80 6.39 1.46
N VAL A 151 -22.51 5.29 1.22
CA VAL A 151 -22.67 4.20 2.18
C VAL A 151 -21.85 3.02 1.72
N HIS A 152 -21.10 2.43 2.64
CA HIS A 152 -20.17 1.33 2.39
C HIS A 152 -20.56 0.10 3.19
N ILE A 153 -20.45 -1.08 2.59
CA ILE A 153 -20.45 -2.38 3.25
C ILE A 153 -19.09 -2.98 2.99
N LEU A 154 -18.34 -3.31 4.04
CA LEU A 154 -17.00 -3.86 3.95
C LEU A 154 -17.02 -5.37 4.11
N TYR A 155 -16.13 -6.06 3.41
CA TYR A 155 -15.88 -7.49 3.52
C TYR A 155 -14.43 -7.73 3.92
N TYR A 156 -14.22 -8.50 4.97
CA TYR A 156 -12.89 -8.86 5.43
C TYR A 156 -12.30 -9.95 4.52
N LEU A 157 -11.40 -9.54 3.63
CA LEU A 157 -10.80 -10.44 2.64
C LEU A 157 -9.73 -11.33 3.30
N ARG A 158 -8.75 -10.73 3.97
CA ARG A 158 -7.63 -11.43 4.65
C ARG A 158 -6.79 -10.49 5.49
N ASP A 159 -6.01 -11.05 6.39
CA ASP A 159 -4.91 -10.33 7.02
C ASP A 159 -3.78 -10.08 6.03
N ILE A 160 -3.06 -8.99 6.24
CA ILE A 160 -1.84 -8.68 5.51
C ILE A 160 -0.69 -8.72 6.52
N PRO A 161 0.25 -9.66 6.38
CA PRO A 161 1.36 -9.75 7.31
C PRO A 161 2.24 -8.49 7.24
N GLY A 162 2.68 -8.02 8.39
CA GLY A 162 3.76 -7.08 8.49
C GLY A 162 5.11 -7.74 8.20
N GLY A 163 6.17 -6.96 8.21
CA GLY A 163 7.51 -7.45 7.98
C GLY A 163 8.18 -6.86 6.74
N ALA A 164 9.31 -7.44 6.37
CA ALA A 164 10.04 -7.03 5.17
C ALA A 164 9.20 -7.23 3.91
N MET A 165 9.23 -6.24 3.02
CA MET A 165 8.66 -6.38 1.67
C MET A 165 9.48 -7.40 0.87
N GLU A 166 8.81 -8.21 0.06
CA GLU A 166 9.48 -9.23 -0.75
C GLU A 166 10.43 -8.60 -1.77
N LEU A 167 11.66 -9.10 -1.82
CA LEU A 167 12.63 -8.74 -2.86
C LEU A 167 12.28 -9.47 -4.16
N THR A 168 11.37 -8.90 -4.94
CA THR A 168 11.01 -9.44 -6.26
C THR A 168 12.15 -9.28 -7.26
N ASP A 169 12.17 -10.06 -8.34
CA ASP A 169 13.17 -9.94 -9.41
C ASP A 169 13.22 -8.52 -9.99
N ALA A 170 12.07 -7.86 -10.15
CA ALA A 170 11.98 -6.49 -10.64
C ALA A 170 12.64 -5.49 -9.66
N LEU A 171 12.39 -5.65 -8.36
CA LEU A 171 12.94 -4.81 -7.31
C LEU A 171 14.46 -5.04 -7.17
N ALA A 172 14.91 -6.29 -7.24
CA ALA A 172 16.32 -6.64 -7.25
C ALA A 172 17.06 -6.04 -8.45
N ALA A 173 16.44 -6.07 -9.64
CA ALA A 173 17.01 -5.47 -10.84
C ALA A 173 17.11 -3.94 -10.71
N ALA A 174 16.08 -3.28 -10.19
CA ALA A 174 16.09 -1.83 -9.95
C ALA A 174 17.20 -1.43 -8.96
N LEU A 175 17.30 -2.16 -7.84
CA LEU A 175 18.34 -1.95 -6.84
C LEU A 175 19.74 -2.18 -7.39
N GLY A 176 19.91 -3.21 -8.23
CA GLY A 176 21.19 -3.47 -8.93
C GLY A 176 21.59 -2.34 -9.87
N GLN A 177 20.65 -1.76 -10.61
CA GLN A 177 20.90 -0.60 -11.47
C GLN A 177 21.29 0.66 -10.66
N GLU A 178 20.64 0.88 -9.54
CA GLU A 178 20.97 2.00 -8.65
C GLU A 178 22.39 1.86 -8.08
N LEU A 179 22.75 0.70 -7.55
CA LEU A 179 24.08 0.41 -7.03
C LEU A 179 25.17 0.57 -8.11
N TYR A 180 24.86 0.13 -9.33
CA TYR A 180 25.74 0.32 -10.49
C TYR A 180 25.94 1.81 -10.80
N ALA A 181 24.87 2.59 -10.81
CA ALA A 181 24.94 4.03 -11.09
C ALA A 181 25.75 4.77 -10.02
N GLN A 182 25.51 4.48 -8.73
CA GLN A 182 26.28 5.05 -7.62
C GLN A 182 27.77 4.74 -7.72
N ARG A 183 28.12 3.48 -7.96
CA ARG A 183 29.52 3.07 -8.14
C ARG A 183 30.18 3.74 -9.33
N THR A 184 29.46 3.94 -10.41
CA THR A 184 29.96 4.62 -11.61
C THR A 184 30.24 6.09 -11.31
N GLU A 185 29.35 6.76 -10.59
CA GLU A 185 29.51 8.16 -10.16
C GLU A 185 30.72 8.30 -9.23
N GLU A 186 30.84 7.46 -8.20
CA GLU A 186 32.00 7.46 -7.29
C GLU A 186 33.33 7.27 -8.04
N LYS A 187 33.39 6.33 -9.00
CA LYS A 187 34.59 6.12 -9.83
C LYS A 187 34.90 7.34 -10.69
N MET A 188 33.89 7.99 -11.25
CA MET A 188 34.06 9.24 -12.03
C MET A 188 34.58 10.38 -11.17
N GLU A 189 34.00 10.58 -9.98
CA GLU A 189 34.43 11.59 -9.02
C GLU A 189 35.88 11.35 -8.55
N ALA A 190 36.21 10.12 -8.18
CA ALA A 190 37.56 9.74 -7.78
C ALA A 190 38.56 9.98 -8.93
N ARG A 191 38.20 9.64 -10.17
CA ARG A 191 39.06 9.90 -11.33
C ARG A 191 39.23 11.37 -11.61
N LEU A 192 38.15 12.16 -11.45
CA LEU A 192 38.20 13.62 -11.62
C LEU A 192 39.08 14.26 -10.53
N ALA A 193 38.99 13.80 -9.29
CA ALA A 193 39.86 14.26 -8.22
C ALA A 193 41.33 13.98 -8.50
N THR A 194 41.68 12.75 -8.92
CA THR A 194 43.05 12.37 -9.33
C THR A 194 43.55 13.25 -10.48
N LEU A 195 42.72 13.47 -11.51
CA LEU A 195 43.12 14.31 -12.65
C LEU A 195 43.35 15.77 -12.25
N LYS A 196 42.59 16.29 -11.28
CA LYS A 196 42.80 17.64 -10.74
C LYS A 196 44.10 17.74 -9.93
N GLU A 197 44.48 16.69 -9.23
CA GLU A 197 45.76 16.62 -8.51
C GLU A 197 46.96 16.47 -9.48
N GLU A 198 46.79 15.64 -10.53
CA GLU A 198 47.82 15.41 -11.56
C GLU A 198 47.99 16.62 -12.49
N ALA A 199 46.94 17.41 -12.70
CA ALA A 199 47.00 18.65 -13.47
C ALA A 199 47.54 19.76 -12.59
N GLU A 200 48.82 20.12 -12.76
CA GLU A 200 49.37 21.40 -12.28
C GLU A 200 48.63 22.53 -13.00
N ILE A 201 47.55 23.03 -12.45
CA ILE A 201 46.84 24.17 -12.99
C ILE A 201 47.66 25.42 -12.59
N VAL A 202 48.57 25.81 -13.43
CA VAL A 202 49.30 27.10 -13.31
C VAL A 202 48.34 28.19 -13.79
N TYR A 203 47.73 28.91 -12.86
CA TYR A 203 47.04 30.16 -13.18
C TYR A 203 48.07 31.22 -13.41
N GLU A 204 48.37 31.54 -14.66
CA GLU A 204 49.07 32.81 -14.98
C GLU A 204 48.17 33.99 -14.63
N LYS A 205 48.70 34.91 -13.80
CA LYS A 205 48.06 36.18 -13.43
C LYS A 205 48.17 37.19 -14.53
#